data_d217366f0a4fcaef59b468f4ba968fd7
#
_entry.id   d217366f0a4fcaef59b468f4ba968fd7
#
_cell.length_a   1.000
_cell.length_b   1.000
_cell.length_c   1.000
_cell.angle_alpha   90.00
_cell.angle_beta   90.00
_cell.angle_gamma   90.00
#
_symmetry.space_group_name_H-M   'P 1'
#
loop_
_entity.id
_entity.type
_entity.pdbx_description
1 polymer ?
#
loop_
_entity_poly.entity_id
_entity_poly.type
_entity_poly.pdbx_seq_one_letter_code
_entity_poly.pdbx_strand_id
1 'polypeptide(L)'
;SMPPSDLELDFSEPAPPPPVETRDIYTPSRLNREARTLLERGLPALWLEGEITNLSRPSSGHWYFSLKDEAAQLRCAMFRQRNLMTRFSPRDGSHVLVRGRVSLYEQRGDYQFIADYMEEAGEGALRQRFELLKTKLAAEGLFAIEHKRPLPRLPRRIGGITSPTGAAIREVLLIPR
;
A
#
# COMPACT_ATOMS: atom_id res chain seq x y z
N SER A 1 -50.37 61.84 -35.32
CA SER A 1 -50.96 60.53 -35.02
C SER A 1 -49.92 59.43 -35.15
N MET A 2 -49.43 59.00 -34.02
CA MET A 2 -48.56 57.82 -33.94
C MET A 2 -49.46 56.62 -33.60
N PRO A 3 -49.29 55.44 -34.32
CA PRO A 3 -50.00 54.24 -33.92
C PRO A 3 -49.41 53.65 -32.64
N PRO A 4 -50.24 52.98 -31.83
CA PRO A 4 -49.76 52.36 -30.63
C PRO A 4 -48.82 51.17 -30.97
N SER A 5 -47.70 51.15 -30.34
CA SER A 5 -46.78 49.99 -30.42
C SER A 5 -47.44 48.78 -29.78
N ASP A 6 -47.64 47.77 -30.59
CA ASP A 6 -48.03 46.45 -30.14
C ASP A 6 -46.94 45.91 -29.20
N LEU A 7 -47.19 45.91 -27.90
CA LEU A 7 -46.46 45.17 -26.89
C LEU A 7 -46.80 43.68 -27.15
N GLU A 8 -46.05 43.03 -27.99
CA GLU A 8 -46.07 41.57 -28.02
C GLU A 8 -45.55 41.04 -26.66
N LEU A 9 -46.50 40.63 -25.86
CA LEU A 9 -46.21 39.90 -24.65
C LEU A 9 -45.70 38.52 -25.08
N ASP A 10 -44.37 38.32 -24.92
CA ASP A 10 -43.74 37.05 -25.16
C ASP A 10 -44.18 36.06 -24.06
N PHE A 11 -45.13 35.22 -24.36
CA PHE A 11 -45.59 34.11 -23.52
C PHE A 11 -44.73 32.84 -23.73
N SER A 12 -43.46 32.97 -24.11
CA SER A 12 -42.55 31.84 -24.15
C SER A 12 -42.55 31.14 -22.82
N GLU A 13 -42.94 29.90 -22.81
CA GLU A 13 -42.89 29.04 -21.63
C GLU A 13 -41.45 29.02 -21.11
N PRO A 14 -41.24 29.24 -19.79
CA PRO A 14 -39.89 29.17 -19.27
C PRO A 14 -39.30 27.80 -19.59
N ALA A 15 -38.08 27.82 -20.10
CA ALA A 15 -37.37 26.59 -20.41
C ALA A 15 -37.40 25.63 -19.20
N PRO A 16 -37.67 24.35 -19.42
CA PRO A 16 -37.69 23.40 -18.30
C PRO A 16 -36.35 23.46 -17.52
N PRO A 17 -36.41 23.41 -16.19
CA PRO A 17 -35.20 23.44 -15.41
C PRO A 17 -34.24 22.32 -15.85
N PRO A 18 -32.94 22.57 -15.87
CA PRO A 18 -31.98 21.54 -16.26
C PRO A 18 -32.20 20.29 -15.40
N PRO A 19 -32.00 19.09 -15.95
CA PRO A 19 -32.19 17.86 -15.21
C PRO A 19 -31.35 17.92 -13.94
N VAL A 20 -32.01 17.72 -12.80
CA VAL A 20 -31.33 17.64 -11.50
C VAL A 20 -30.47 16.39 -11.59
N GLU A 21 -29.15 16.57 -11.79
CA GLU A 21 -28.22 15.47 -11.65
C GLU A 21 -28.41 14.89 -10.25
N THR A 22 -28.88 13.67 -10.16
CA THR A 22 -28.97 12.93 -8.91
C THR A 22 -27.55 12.66 -8.45
N ARG A 23 -27.08 13.51 -7.53
CA ARG A 23 -25.76 13.33 -6.91
C ARG A 23 -25.87 12.30 -5.80
N ASP A 24 -25.02 11.28 -5.84
CA ASP A 24 -24.84 10.36 -4.72
C ASP A 24 -23.95 11.04 -3.68
N ILE A 25 -24.57 11.61 -2.65
CA ILE A 25 -23.88 12.40 -1.63
C ILE A 25 -23.45 11.48 -0.50
N TYR A 26 -22.16 11.38 -0.29
CA TYR A 26 -21.55 10.62 0.80
C TYR A 26 -21.51 11.41 2.09
N THR A 27 -21.62 10.70 3.20
CA THR A 27 -21.19 11.20 4.51
C THR A 27 -19.77 10.73 4.80
N PRO A 28 -19.01 11.38 5.70
CA PRO A 28 -17.69 10.89 6.11
C PRO A 28 -17.72 9.44 6.62
N SER A 29 -18.71 9.09 7.41
CA SER A 29 -18.85 7.73 7.94
C SER A 29 -19.10 6.69 6.84
N ARG A 30 -19.92 7.03 5.84
CA ARG A 30 -20.15 6.16 4.68
C ARG A 30 -18.88 5.97 3.86
N LEU A 31 -18.16 7.06 3.59
CA LEU A 31 -16.90 7.00 2.84
C LEU A 31 -15.84 6.16 3.56
N ASN A 32 -15.67 6.37 4.85
CA ASN A 32 -14.71 5.60 5.65
C ASN A 32 -15.06 4.12 5.68
N ARG A 33 -16.35 3.78 5.79
CA ARG A 33 -16.80 2.38 5.75
C ARG A 33 -16.52 1.72 4.40
N GLU A 34 -16.83 2.39 3.32
CA GLU A 34 -16.56 1.87 1.98
C GLU A 34 -15.06 1.75 1.71
N ALA A 35 -14.27 2.74 2.11
CA ALA A 35 -12.81 2.70 2.00
C ALA A 35 -12.22 1.53 2.79
N ARG A 36 -12.68 1.30 4.01
CA ARG A 36 -12.29 0.13 4.81
C ARG A 36 -12.58 -1.18 4.08
N THR A 37 -13.80 -1.32 3.57
CA THR A 37 -14.20 -2.51 2.83
C THR A 37 -13.33 -2.75 1.60
N LEU A 38 -13.04 -1.71 0.83
CA LEU A 38 -12.16 -1.80 -0.34
C LEU A 38 -10.74 -2.22 0.03
N LEU A 39 -10.18 -1.64 1.09
CA LEU A 39 -8.85 -2.00 1.58
C LEU A 39 -8.78 -3.46 2.05
N GLU A 40 -9.73 -3.88 2.87
CA GLU A 40 -9.77 -5.22 3.41
C GLU A 40 -10.01 -6.31 2.35
N ARG A 41 -10.79 -5.99 1.31
CA ARG A 41 -11.03 -6.91 0.19
C ARG A 41 -9.91 -6.91 -0.85
N GLY A 42 -9.32 -5.75 -1.10
CA GLY A 42 -8.29 -5.57 -2.12
C GLY A 42 -6.90 -6.04 -1.69
N LEU A 43 -6.62 -6.01 -0.39
CA LEU A 43 -5.33 -6.39 0.18
C LEU A 43 -5.51 -7.56 1.15
N PRO A 44 -5.13 -8.78 0.75
CA PRO A 44 -5.17 -9.94 1.65
C PRO A 44 -4.15 -9.79 2.77
N ALA A 45 -4.15 -10.73 3.73
CA ALA A 45 -3.09 -10.81 4.73
C ALA A 45 -1.73 -10.85 4.04
N LEU A 46 -0.80 -10.02 4.50
CA LEU A 46 0.49 -9.82 3.88
C LEU A 46 1.59 -9.65 4.92
N TRP A 47 2.81 -9.75 4.46
CA TRP A 47 4.00 -9.54 5.27
C TRP A 47 4.61 -8.17 4.97
N LEU A 48 5.00 -7.47 6.03
CA LEU A 48 5.73 -6.21 5.97
C LEU A 48 7.06 -6.35 6.68
N GLU A 49 8.07 -5.70 6.14
CA GLU A 49 9.37 -5.55 6.76
C GLU A 49 9.66 -4.08 7.01
N GLY A 50 10.21 -3.76 8.14
CA GLY A 50 10.57 -2.38 8.44
C GLY A 50 11.14 -2.21 9.83
N GLU A 51 11.42 -0.96 10.16
CA GLU A 51 11.93 -0.55 11.46
C GLU A 51 10.80 0.00 12.33
N ILE A 52 10.74 -0.46 13.57
CA ILE A 52 9.77 0.03 14.55
C ILE A 52 10.17 1.42 15.05
N THR A 53 9.19 2.32 15.09
CA THR A 53 9.30 3.62 15.75
C THR A 53 8.04 3.93 16.54
N ASN A 54 8.14 4.84 17.50
CA ASN A 54 7.01 5.29 18.33
C ASN A 54 6.24 4.13 18.99
N LEU A 55 6.96 3.15 19.49
CA LEU A 55 6.36 2.01 20.17
C LEU A 55 5.73 2.47 21.49
N SER A 56 4.44 2.18 21.64
CA SER A 56 3.65 2.43 22.84
C SER A 56 3.04 1.13 23.34
N ARG A 57 3.17 0.88 24.63
CA ARG A 57 2.62 -0.29 25.31
C ARG A 57 1.75 0.15 26.48
N PRO A 58 0.52 0.62 26.21
CA PRO A 58 -0.39 1.04 27.26
C PRO A 58 -0.77 -0.13 28.19
N SER A 59 -1.34 0.18 29.34
CA SER A 59 -1.74 -0.81 30.36
C SER A 59 -2.74 -1.85 29.86
N SER A 60 -3.47 -1.56 28.76
CA SER A 60 -4.34 -2.52 28.10
C SER A 60 -3.62 -3.75 27.54
N GLY A 61 -2.30 -3.66 27.39
CA GLY A 61 -1.46 -4.71 26.82
C GLY A 61 -1.39 -4.71 25.30
N HIS A 62 -2.12 -3.82 24.62
CA HIS A 62 -2.00 -3.64 23.18
C HIS A 62 -0.70 -2.91 22.82
N TRP A 63 -0.13 -3.23 21.68
CA TRP A 63 1.03 -2.51 21.15
C TRP A 63 0.59 -1.60 20.00
N TYR A 64 1.07 -0.37 20.03
CA TYR A 64 0.91 0.60 18.97
C TYR A 64 2.27 1.09 18.54
N PHE A 65 2.55 1.07 17.27
CA PHE A 65 3.84 1.47 16.73
C PHE A 65 3.69 1.96 15.30
N SER A 66 4.73 2.57 14.78
CA SER A 66 4.88 2.84 13.37
C SER A 66 5.94 1.91 12.80
N LEU A 67 5.71 1.43 11.60
CA LEU A 67 6.67 0.66 10.82
C LEU A 67 7.13 1.53 9.67
N LYS A 68 8.43 1.73 9.54
CA LYS A 68 9.00 2.60 8.51
C LYS A 68 10.03 1.90 7.66
N ASP A 69 10.15 2.37 6.43
CA ASP A 69 11.27 2.15 5.53
C ASP A 69 11.95 3.48 5.19
N GLU A 70 12.73 3.53 4.13
CA GLU A 70 13.44 4.75 3.71
C GLU A 70 12.51 5.85 3.19
N ALA A 71 11.32 5.50 2.71
CA ALA A 71 10.41 6.40 1.98
C ALA A 71 9.10 6.68 2.69
N ALA A 72 8.62 5.79 3.55
CA ALA A 72 7.30 5.87 4.14
C ALA A 72 7.24 5.25 5.54
N GLN A 73 6.16 5.59 6.23
CA GLN A 73 5.83 4.96 7.50
C GLN A 73 4.34 4.60 7.54
N LEU A 74 4.02 3.59 8.32
CA LEU A 74 2.68 3.06 8.47
C LEU A 74 2.35 2.84 9.94
N ARG A 75 1.19 3.33 10.35
CA ARG A 75 0.68 3.06 11.70
C ARG A 75 0.25 1.61 11.84
N CYS A 76 0.69 0.98 12.92
CA CYS A 76 0.40 -0.42 13.21
C CYS A 76 -0.20 -0.58 14.61
N ALA A 77 -1.04 -1.58 14.75
CA ALA A 77 -1.54 -2.05 16.03
C ALA A 77 -1.39 -3.56 16.12
N MET A 78 -0.95 -4.06 17.26
CA MET A 78 -0.89 -5.48 17.56
C MET A 78 -1.57 -5.73 18.90
N PHE A 79 -2.73 -6.36 18.85
CA PHE A 79 -3.55 -6.56 20.05
C PHE A 79 -2.92 -7.59 21.00
N ARG A 80 -3.24 -7.44 22.28
CA ARG A 80 -2.68 -8.25 23.36
C ARG A 80 -2.68 -9.75 23.07
N GLN A 81 -3.78 -10.30 22.56
CA GLN A 81 -3.89 -11.72 22.27
C GLN A 81 -2.85 -12.21 21.25
N ARG A 82 -2.39 -11.33 20.38
CA ARG A 82 -1.39 -11.64 19.37
C ARG A 82 0.02 -11.34 19.85
N ASN A 83 0.23 -10.22 20.52
CA ASN A 83 1.56 -9.83 20.96
C ASN A 83 2.13 -10.73 22.07
N LEU A 84 1.27 -11.38 22.86
CA LEU A 84 1.69 -12.37 23.86
C LEU A 84 2.41 -13.59 23.25
N MET A 85 2.20 -13.84 21.96
CA MET A 85 2.83 -14.94 21.21
C MET A 85 4.18 -14.54 20.62
N THR A 86 4.54 -13.27 20.71
CA THR A 86 5.82 -12.76 20.20
C THR A 86 6.97 -13.22 21.10
N ARG A 87 8.00 -13.83 20.50
CA ARG A 87 9.10 -14.46 21.23
C ARG A 87 10.23 -13.51 21.61
N PHE A 88 10.20 -12.27 21.16
CA PHE A 88 11.19 -11.26 21.48
C PHE A 88 10.50 -9.99 21.97
N SER A 89 11.26 -9.09 22.58
CA SER A 89 10.73 -7.80 23.03
C SER A 89 11.12 -6.71 22.03
N PRO A 90 10.21 -6.30 21.14
CA PRO A 90 10.49 -5.23 20.19
C PRO A 90 10.69 -3.90 20.92
N ARG A 91 11.49 -3.04 20.33
CA ARG A 91 11.75 -1.67 20.80
C ARG A 91 11.94 -0.75 19.59
N ASP A 92 11.97 0.54 19.84
CA ASP A 92 12.28 1.51 18.80
C ASP A 92 13.66 1.19 18.18
N GLY A 93 13.72 1.17 16.87
CA GLY A 93 14.89 0.77 16.11
C GLY A 93 14.97 -0.72 15.77
N SER A 94 14.09 -1.57 16.30
CA SER A 94 14.05 -2.98 15.94
C SER A 94 13.63 -3.16 14.48
N HIS A 95 14.39 -3.95 13.74
CA HIS A 95 13.99 -4.43 12.41
C HIS A 95 13.13 -5.69 12.55
N VAL A 96 11.94 -5.65 12.00
CA VAL A 96 10.95 -6.71 12.19
C VAL A 96 10.30 -7.10 10.87
N LEU A 97 9.83 -8.34 10.86
CA LEU A 97 8.95 -8.88 9.84
C LEU A 97 7.58 -9.09 10.48
N VAL A 98 6.55 -8.46 9.94
CA VAL A 98 5.22 -8.40 10.53
C VAL A 98 4.19 -8.93 9.55
N ARG A 99 3.37 -9.86 9.99
CA ARG A 99 2.22 -10.33 9.22
C ARG A 99 0.95 -9.69 9.75
N GLY A 100 0.07 -9.30 8.85
CA GLY A 100 -1.21 -8.72 9.24
C GLY A 100 -2.05 -8.29 8.06
N ARG A 101 -2.98 -7.40 8.33
CA ARG A 101 -3.94 -6.89 7.35
C ARG A 101 -4.03 -5.37 7.41
N VAL A 102 -4.22 -4.80 6.25
CA VAL A 102 -4.56 -3.38 6.12
C VAL A 102 -6.00 -3.16 6.55
N SER A 103 -6.24 -2.10 7.29
CA SER A 103 -7.57 -1.67 7.70
C SER A 103 -7.64 -0.16 7.81
N LEU A 104 -8.82 0.35 8.08
CA LEU A 104 -9.08 1.75 8.32
C LEU A 104 -9.92 1.89 9.59
N TYR A 105 -9.47 2.73 10.51
CA TYR A 105 -10.24 3.07 11.70
C TYR A 105 -11.34 4.07 11.33
N GLU A 106 -12.57 3.59 11.23
CA GLU A 106 -13.68 4.36 10.65
C GLU A 106 -14.00 5.67 11.36
N GLN A 107 -13.83 5.70 12.68
CA GLN A 107 -14.21 6.88 13.49
C GLN A 107 -13.34 8.10 13.20
N ARG A 108 -12.09 7.89 12.76
CA ARG A 108 -11.15 8.97 12.42
C ARG A 108 -10.63 8.93 10.99
N GLY A 109 -10.95 7.87 10.25
CA GLY A 109 -10.43 7.69 8.90
C GLY A 109 -8.94 7.35 8.85
N ASP A 110 -8.39 6.80 9.93
CA ASP A 110 -6.96 6.48 10.02
C ASP A 110 -6.66 5.17 9.30
N TYR A 111 -5.80 5.24 8.31
CA TYR A 111 -5.22 4.09 7.64
C TYR A 111 -4.23 3.40 8.56
N GLN A 112 -4.36 2.08 8.72
CA GLN A 112 -3.54 1.33 9.67
C GLN A 112 -3.32 -0.12 9.22
N PHE A 113 -2.33 -0.74 9.83
CA PHE A 113 -2.00 -2.14 9.66
C PHE A 113 -2.23 -2.88 10.97
N ILE A 114 -3.06 -3.89 10.97
CA ILE A 114 -3.36 -4.74 12.12
C ILE A 114 -2.47 -5.97 12.06
N ALA A 115 -1.45 -5.99 12.91
CA ALA A 115 -0.49 -7.08 13.00
C ALA A 115 -1.06 -8.26 13.78
N ASP A 116 -0.87 -9.45 13.29
CA ASP A 116 -1.21 -10.69 13.98
C ASP A 116 0.01 -11.55 14.35
N TYR A 117 1.16 -11.28 13.75
CA TYR A 117 2.41 -11.98 14.01
C TYR A 117 3.61 -11.05 13.77
N MET A 118 4.64 -11.22 14.57
CA MET A 118 5.87 -10.45 14.45
C MET A 118 7.07 -11.31 14.79
N GLU A 119 8.11 -11.19 14.00
CA GLU A 119 9.41 -11.78 14.29
C GLU A 119 10.53 -10.78 14.01
N GLU A 120 11.68 -11.00 14.62
CA GLU A 120 12.87 -10.20 14.36
C GLU A 120 13.35 -10.47 12.93
N ALA A 121 13.57 -9.41 12.17
CA ALA A 121 14.10 -9.53 10.81
C ALA A 121 15.57 -9.97 10.87
N GLY A 122 15.87 -11.05 10.19
CA GLY A 122 17.21 -11.59 10.12
C GLY A 122 17.39 -12.42 8.85
N GLU A 123 18.54 -13.04 8.74
CA GLU A 123 18.90 -13.83 7.54
C GLU A 123 17.90 -14.95 7.25
N GLY A 124 17.39 -15.61 8.30
CA GLY A 124 16.39 -16.66 8.15
C GLY A 124 15.04 -16.15 7.65
N ALA A 125 14.59 -15.02 8.18
CA ALA A 125 13.34 -14.37 7.75
C ALA A 125 13.44 -13.89 6.30
N LEU A 126 14.57 -13.31 5.92
CA LEU A 126 14.83 -12.89 4.54
C LEU A 126 14.80 -14.07 3.56
N ARG A 127 15.39 -15.20 3.94
CA ARG A 127 15.37 -16.43 3.15
C ARG A 127 13.95 -16.97 2.96
N GLN A 128 13.15 -17.02 4.03
CA GLN A 128 11.76 -17.43 3.99
C GLN A 128 10.94 -16.56 3.04
N ARG A 129 11.09 -15.25 3.13
CA ARG A 129 10.45 -14.29 2.23
C ARG A 129 10.81 -14.54 0.77
N PHE A 130 12.07 -14.79 0.48
CA PHE A 130 12.55 -15.10 -0.86
C PHE A 130 11.92 -16.39 -1.41
N GLU A 131 11.86 -17.46 -0.63
CA GLU A 131 11.26 -18.74 -1.02
C GLU A 131 9.75 -18.60 -1.27
N LEU A 132 9.01 -17.85 -0.44
CA LEU A 132 7.60 -17.58 -0.64
C LEU A 132 7.35 -16.79 -1.94
N LEU A 133 8.15 -15.78 -2.21
CA LEU A 133 8.07 -15.01 -3.44
C LEU A 133 8.36 -15.89 -4.67
N LYS A 134 9.36 -16.72 -4.60
CA LYS A 134 9.72 -17.68 -5.65
C LYS A 134 8.57 -18.66 -5.93
N THR A 135 7.95 -19.20 -4.89
CA THR A 135 6.79 -20.08 -5.00
C THR A 135 5.60 -19.37 -5.65
N LYS A 136 5.31 -18.15 -5.23
CA LYS A 136 4.25 -17.32 -5.80
C LYS A 136 4.48 -17.06 -7.29
N LEU A 137 5.68 -16.67 -7.67
CA LEU A 137 6.05 -16.41 -9.06
C LEU A 137 5.98 -17.68 -9.91
N ALA A 138 6.38 -18.84 -9.37
CA ALA A 138 6.25 -20.12 -10.03
C ALA A 138 4.77 -20.51 -10.25
N ALA A 139 3.91 -20.30 -9.24
CA ALA A 139 2.47 -20.53 -9.34
C ALA A 139 1.78 -19.63 -10.37
N GLU A 140 2.27 -18.41 -10.55
CA GLU A 140 1.80 -17.46 -11.57
C GLU A 140 2.36 -17.80 -12.97
N GLY A 141 3.19 -18.82 -13.11
CA GLY A 141 3.76 -19.26 -14.37
C GLY A 141 4.87 -18.39 -14.95
N LEU A 142 5.41 -17.44 -14.16
CA LEU A 142 6.45 -16.50 -14.60
C LEU A 142 7.81 -17.18 -14.89
N PHE A 143 8.04 -18.36 -14.32
CA PHE A 143 9.21 -19.21 -14.60
C PHE A 143 8.94 -20.32 -15.62
N ALA A 144 7.74 -20.40 -16.19
CA ALA A 144 7.43 -21.35 -17.24
C ALA A 144 8.31 -21.09 -18.47
N ILE A 145 8.78 -22.18 -19.11
CA ILE A 145 9.65 -22.11 -20.32
C ILE A 145 9.01 -21.26 -21.42
N GLU A 146 7.69 -21.26 -21.50
CA GLU A 146 6.89 -20.49 -22.45
C GLU A 146 7.06 -18.97 -22.34
N HIS A 147 7.42 -18.49 -21.15
CA HIS A 147 7.67 -17.06 -20.89
C HIS A 147 9.15 -16.69 -20.92
N LYS A 148 10.04 -17.65 -21.07
CA LYS A 148 11.47 -17.39 -21.22
C LYS A 148 11.74 -16.98 -22.67
N ARG A 149 11.90 -15.69 -22.89
CA ARG A 149 12.43 -15.20 -24.16
C ARG A 149 13.90 -15.62 -24.26
N PRO A 150 14.34 -16.19 -25.38
CA PRO A 150 15.76 -16.45 -25.57
C PRO A 150 16.50 -15.11 -25.50
N LEU A 151 17.53 -15.07 -24.67
CA LEU A 151 18.41 -13.91 -24.62
C LEU A 151 18.99 -13.68 -26.02
N PRO A 152 18.99 -12.46 -26.54
CA PRO A 152 19.63 -12.16 -27.80
C PRO A 152 21.09 -12.55 -27.71
N ARG A 153 21.57 -13.23 -28.72
CA ARG A 153 22.99 -13.63 -28.81
C ARG A 153 23.86 -12.38 -28.75
N LEU A 154 24.65 -12.26 -27.68
CA LEU A 154 25.64 -11.23 -27.46
C LEU A 154 25.05 -9.78 -27.52
N PRO A 155 24.56 -9.25 -26.39
CA PRO A 155 24.22 -7.84 -26.33
C PRO A 155 25.50 -7.02 -26.57
N ARG A 156 25.49 -6.21 -27.61
CA ARG A 156 26.62 -5.32 -27.95
C ARG A 156 26.80 -4.19 -26.92
N ARG A 157 25.78 -3.93 -26.08
CA ARG A 157 25.83 -2.95 -24.99
C ARG A 157 24.96 -3.44 -23.84
N ILE A 158 25.50 -3.41 -22.63
CA ILE A 158 24.77 -3.63 -21.40
C ILE A 158 24.68 -2.27 -20.71
N GLY A 159 23.47 -1.77 -20.55
CA GLY A 159 23.21 -0.56 -19.77
C GLY A 159 22.85 -0.94 -18.34
N GLY A 160 23.56 -0.38 -17.38
CA GLY A 160 23.22 -0.50 -15.97
C GLY A 160 22.85 0.87 -15.40
N ILE A 161 21.76 0.93 -14.66
CA ILE A 161 21.39 2.14 -13.91
C ILE A 161 21.70 1.87 -12.46
N THR A 162 22.67 2.63 -11.91
CA THR A 162 23.06 2.53 -10.49
C THR A 162 23.54 3.90 -10.01
N SER A 163 23.64 4.06 -8.69
CA SER A 163 24.21 5.30 -8.14
C SER A 163 25.73 5.35 -8.38
N PRO A 164 26.32 6.53 -8.63
CA PRO A 164 27.76 6.66 -8.91
C PRO A 164 28.66 6.20 -7.76
N THR A 165 28.11 6.13 -6.54
CA THR A 165 28.80 5.74 -5.30
C THR A 165 28.43 4.33 -4.82
N GLY A 166 27.53 3.62 -5.52
CA GLY A 166 27.08 2.29 -5.15
C GLY A 166 28.14 1.21 -5.30
N ALA A 167 28.17 0.23 -4.40
CA ALA A 167 29.10 -0.91 -4.46
C ALA A 167 28.94 -1.73 -5.74
N ALA A 168 27.73 -1.83 -6.28
CA ALA A 168 27.44 -2.58 -7.50
C ALA A 168 28.19 -2.08 -8.73
N ILE A 169 28.46 -0.78 -8.84
CA ILE A 169 29.21 -0.25 -9.98
C ILE A 169 30.66 -0.69 -9.97
N ARG A 170 31.26 -0.89 -8.78
CA ARG A 170 32.64 -1.34 -8.63
C ARG A 170 32.79 -2.80 -9.06
N GLU A 171 31.79 -3.64 -8.75
CA GLU A 171 31.78 -5.06 -9.15
C GLU A 171 31.68 -5.21 -10.66
N VAL A 172 30.82 -4.43 -11.32
CA VAL A 172 30.69 -4.45 -12.79
C VAL A 172 31.94 -4.01 -13.51
N LEU A 173 32.68 -3.05 -12.94
CA LEU A 173 33.92 -2.54 -13.55
C LEU A 173 35.13 -3.45 -13.32
N LEU A 174 35.06 -4.39 -12.39
CA LEU A 174 36.14 -5.34 -12.07
C LEU A 174 36.08 -6.63 -12.87
N ILE A 175 35.07 -6.85 -13.70
CA ILE A 175 34.98 -8.02 -14.56
C ILE A 175 35.97 -7.84 -15.73
N PRO A 176 37.02 -8.67 -15.83
CA PRO A 176 37.95 -8.58 -16.96
C PRO A 176 37.23 -8.90 -18.28
N ARG A 177 37.64 -8.20 -19.33
CA ARG A 177 37.11 -8.41 -20.68
C ARG A 177 37.53 -9.75 -21.26
#